data_1b86c6f1e86912269577d7e1414ad2c5
#
_entry.id   1b86c6f1e86912269577d7e1414ad2c5
#
_cell.length_a   1.000
_cell.length_b   1.000
_cell.length_c   1.000
_cell.angle_alpha   90.00
_cell.angle_beta   90.00
_cell.angle_gamma   90.00
#
_symmetry.space_group_name_H-M   'P 1'
#
loop_
_entity.id
_entity.type
_entity.pdbx_description
1 polymer ?
#
loop_
_entity_poly.entity_id
_entity_poly.type
_entity_poly.pdbx_seq_one_letter_code
_entity_poly.pdbx_strand_id
1 'polypeptide(L)'
;MITLSKKILPLGFGVLAAWLTATPVQAEVKIPESCKTGDFFIGCQAYTFNRFTVFEAIEKTAQAGGKVIEFYPGQRLIKEEPNVSWDHNASAETIEKVKAKLAAEKITAVNYGVVDVPKDEAQARKVFEFAKKMGLRAVTTESVGSIDTIEKLVKEYDIMVGFHDHPKQANNANYRMWDPNYILSVVKDRDARIGSCADTGHWMRSGLQPVDCLRILKGRIISSHLKDLNEKTGGAHDVPYGTGASDVAAILDELHAQGFNGNISIEYEYHWDNSLPEVKQCIDFVRGYKPKQ
;
A
#
# COMPACT_ATOMS: atom_id res chain seq x y z
N MET A 1 28.28 20.19 -85.14
CA MET A 1 27.91 20.77 -83.86
C MET A 1 26.92 19.84 -83.22
N ILE A 2 27.33 19.08 -82.19
CA ILE A 2 26.54 18.04 -81.53
C ILE A 2 26.27 18.59 -80.16
N THR A 3 24.97 18.89 -79.87
CA THR A 3 24.53 19.42 -78.56
C THR A 3 24.15 18.24 -77.68
N LEU A 4 24.85 17.98 -76.57
CA LEU A 4 24.51 17.00 -75.56
C LEU A 4 23.55 17.63 -74.58
N SER A 5 22.32 17.08 -74.45
CA SER A 5 21.37 17.40 -73.47
C SER A 5 21.59 16.53 -72.18
N LYS A 6 21.89 17.16 -71.06
CA LYS A 6 21.99 16.51 -69.72
C LYS A 6 20.61 16.36 -69.14
N LYS A 7 20.18 15.11 -68.94
CA LYS A 7 18.99 14.80 -68.14
C LYS A 7 19.38 14.76 -66.66
N ILE A 8 18.77 15.62 -65.85
CA ILE A 8 18.87 15.65 -64.41
C ILE A 8 17.74 14.76 -63.86
N LEU A 9 18.11 13.68 -63.13
CA LEU A 9 17.16 12.86 -62.36
C LEU A 9 16.92 13.54 -61.00
N PRO A 10 15.67 13.66 -60.52
CA PRO A 10 15.43 14.11 -59.17
C PRO A 10 15.60 12.99 -58.15
N LEU A 11 16.46 13.22 -57.16
CA LEU A 11 16.55 12.38 -55.96
C LEU A 11 15.30 12.62 -55.12
N GLY A 12 14.45 11.63 -55.05
CA GLY A 12 13.32 11.59 -54.09
C GLY A 12 13.83 11.32 -52.67
N PHE A 13 13.74 12.32 -51.80
CA PHE A 13 13.91 12.13 -50.37
C PHE A 13 12.63 11.50 -49.80
N GLY A 14 12.68 10.20 -49.54
CA GLY A 14 11.62 9.49 -48.80
C GLY A 14 11.75 9.84 -47.30
N VAL A 15 10.84 10.67 -46.77
CA VAL A 15 10.72 10.89 -45.33
C VAL A 15 10.03 9.67 -44.75
N LEU A 16 10.78 8.81 -44.04
CA LEU A 16 10.20 7.74 -43.21
C LEU A 16 9.60 8.42 -41.99
N ALA A 17 8.29 8.58 -41.96
CA ALA A 17 7.57 8.96 -40.76
C ALA A 17 7.53 7.77 -39.79
N ALA A 18 8.38 7.78 -38.76
CA ALA A 18 8.31 6.85 -37.67
C ALA A 18 7.06 7.22 -36.82
N TRP A 19 6.03 6.42 -36.92
CA TRP A 19 4.90 6.48 -36.00
C TRP A 19 5.34 5.98 -34.64
N LEU A 20 5.68 6.88 -33.72
CA LEU A 20 5.80 6.60 -32.31
C LEU A 20 4.39 6.27 -31.79
N THR A 21 4.06 5.00 -31.70
CA THR A 21 2.89 4.55 -30.97
C THR A 21 3.13 4.82 -29.48
N ALA A 22 2.66 5.96 -29.00
CA ALA A 22 2.57 6.21 -27.57
C ALA A 22 1.63 5.15 -27.00
N THR A 23 2.18 4.18 -26.29
CA THR A 23 1.37 3.30 -25.43
C THR A 23 0.60 4.22 -24.46
N PRO A 24 -0.73 4.08 -24.35
CA PRO A 24 -1.46 4.87 -23.38
C PRO A 24 -0.88 4.59 -21.99
N VAL A 25 -0.35 5.62 -21.33
CA VAL A 25 0.01 5.54 -19.92
C VAL A 25 -1.30 5.24 -19.19
N GLN A 26 -1.44 4.01 -18.73
CA GLN A 26 -2.61 3.63 -17.95
C GLN A 26 -2.58 4.47 -16.66
N ALA A 27 -3.67 5.18 -16.38
CA ALA A 27 -3.71 6.08 -15.23
C ALA A 27 -3.63 5.27 -13.91
N GLU A 28 -2.78 5.73 -12.99
CA GLU A 28 -2.69 5.18 -11.62
C GLU A 28 -4.08 4.99 -11.01
N VAL A 29 -4.32 3.86 -10.37
CA VAL A 29 -5.55 3.62 -9.60
C VAL A 29 -5.58 4.57 -8.41
N LYS A 30 -6.43 5.60 -8.48
CA LYS A 30 -6.61 6.57 -7.40
C LYS A 30 -7.68 6.11 -6.43
N ILE A 31 -7.45 6.35 -5.14
CA ILE A 31 -8.50 6.18 -4.14
C ILE A 31 -9.55 7.29 -4.35
N PRO A 32 -10.85 6.96 -4.47
CA PRO A 32 -11.88 7.97 -4.67
C PRO A 32 -11.89 9.03 -3.54
N GLU A 33 -12.00 10.31 -3.89
CA GLU A 33 -12.06 11.40 -2.91
C GLU A 33 -13.19 11.24 -1.88
N SER A 34 -14.28 10.57 -2.26
CA SER A 34 -15.39 10.22 -1.35
C SER A 34 -14.97 9.28 -0.21
N CYS A 35 -13.81 8.62 -0.34
CA CYS A 35 -13.25 7.77 0.72
C CYS A 35 -12.43 8.55 1.76
N LYS A 36 -12.23 9.85 1.62
CA LYS A 36 -11.56 10.67 2.63
C LYS A 36 -12.36 10.78 3.92
N THR A 37 -11.62 10.82 5.02
CA THR A 37 -12.08 11.20 6.36
C THR A 37 -11.11 12.30 6.84
N GLY A 38 -11.59 13.54 6.92
CA GLY A 38 -10.70 14.70 6.99
C GLY A 38 -9.85 14.78 5.72
N ASP A 39 -8.54 14.94 5.88
CA ASP A 39 -7.61 15.06 4.75
C ASP A 39 -7.04 13.71 4.27
N PHE A 40 -7.41 12.59 4.91
CA PHE A 40 -6.77 11.29 4.70
C PHE A 40 -7.74 10.20 4.24
N PHE A 41 -7.23 9.24 3.48
CA PHE A 41 -7.90 7.98 3.18
C PHE A 41 -7.62 7.00 4.32
N ILE A 42 -8.53 6.87 5.28
CA ILE A 42 -8.32 6.02 6.46
C ILE A 42 -9.30 4.86 6.52
N GLY A 43 -8.79 3.72 6.92
CA GLY A 43 -9.53 2.50 7.20
C GLY A 43 -8.66 1.51 7.94
N CYS A 44 -8.90 0.21 7.74
CA CYS A 44 -8.19 -0.82 8.48
C CYS A 44 -7.29 -1.66 7.57
N GLN A 45 -6.13 -2.06 8.10
CA GLN A 45 -5.50 -3.30 7.69
C GLN A 45 -6.35 -4.44 8.30
N ALA A 46 -6.81 -5.38 7.47
CA ALA A 46 -7.70 -6.45 7.91
C ALA A 46 -7.09 -7.37 8.98
N TYR A 47 -5.77 -7.35 9.17
CA TYR A 47 -5.07 -8.06 10.24
C TYR A 47 -5.48 -7.58 11.63
N THR A 48 -5.93 -6.34 11.79
CA THR A 48 -6.61 -5.82 12.98
C THR A 48 -7.74 -6.74 13.46
N PHE A 49 -8.38 -7.43 12.51
CA PHE A 49 -9.48 -8.35 12.72
C PHE A 49 -9.10 -9.79 12.31
N ASN A 50 -7.86 -10.22 12.56
CA ASN A 50 -7.34 -11.53 12.12
C ASN A 50 -8.05 -12.74 12.75
N ARG A 51 -8.75 -12.56 13.87
CA ARG A 51 -9.59 -13.60 14.50
C ARG A 51 -10.98 -13.72 13.85
N PHE A 52 -11.30 -12.82 12.96
CA PHE A 52 -12.56 -12.76 12.23
C PHE A 52 -12.34 -13.11 10.75
N THR A 53 -13.42 -13.30 10.03
CA THR A 53 -13.37 -13.57 8.59
C THR A 53 -13.17 -12.28 7.79
N VAL A 54 -12.84 -12.40 6.50
CA VAL A 54 -12.75 -11.26 5.55
C VAL A 54 -14.04 -10.46 5.55
N PHE A 55 -15.20 -11.14 5.53
CA PHE A 55 -16.49 -10.47 5.51
C PHE A 55 -16.74 -9.70 6.80
N GLU A 56 -16.43 -10.30 7.95
CA GLU A 56 -16.51 -9.60 9.24
C GLU A 56 -15.50 -8.45 9.36
N ALA A 57 -14.30 -8.58 8.78
CA ALA A 57 -13.32 -7.49 8.76
C ALA A 57 -13.82 -6.30 7.94
N ILE A 58 -14.48 -6.54 6.79
CA ILE A 58 -15.13 -5.50 5.99
C ILE A 58 -16.24 -4.81 6.80
N GLU A 59 -17.12 -5.58 7.44
CA GLU A 59 -18.20 -5.06 8.29
C GLU A 59 -17.65 -4.22 9.44
N LYS A 60 -16.65 -4.74 10.17
CA LYS A 60 -16.01 -4.05 11.30
C LYS A 60 -15.33 -2.76 10.87
N THR A 61 -14.69 -2.74 9.68
CA THR A 61 -14.12 -1.51 9.11
C THR A 61 -15.22 -0.48 8.86
N ALA A 62 -16.33 -0.87 8.27
CA ALA A 62 -17.48 0.03 8.07
C ALA A 62 -18.08 0.52 9.40
N GLN A 63 -18.28 -0.36 10.38
CA GLN A 63 -18.80 -0.04 11.70
C GLN A 63 -17.89 0.92 12.49
N ALA A 64 -16.57 0.80 12.33
CA ALA A 64 -15.61 1.74 12.89
C ALA A 64 -15.67 3.12 12.20
N GLY A 65 -16.28 3.22 11.02
CA GLY A 65 -16.37 4.44 10.22
C GLY A 65 -15.23 4.61 9.21
N GLY A 66 -14.44 3.53 8.97
CA GLY A 66 -13.44 3.46 7.91
C GLY A 66 -14.11 3.45 6.53
N LYS A 67 -13.36 3.84 5.50
CA LYS A 67 -13.84 3.87 4.13
C LYS A 67 -12.99 3.07 3.17
N VAL A 68 -11.79 2.69 3.60
CA VAL A 68 -10.86 1.87 2.85
C VAL A 68 -10.47 0.65 3.68
N ILE A 69 -10.05 -0.42 2.99
CA ILE A 69 -9.51 -1.63 3.64
C ILE A 69 -8.29 -2.11 2.87
N GLU A 70 -7.28 -2.56 3.61
CA GLU A 70 -6.15 -3.31 3.12
C GLU A 70 -6.29 -4.75 3.54
N PHE A 71 -6.19 -5.70 2.60
CA PHE A 71 -6.28 -7.13 2.89
C PHE A 71 -4.90 -7.75 3.11
N TYR A 72 -4.86 -8.88 3.80
CA TYR A 72 -3.67 -9.72 3.93
C TYR A 72 -3.94 -11.16 3.47
N PRO A 73 -2.90 -11.93 3.05
CA PRO A 73 -3.07 -13.31 2.62
C PRO A 73 -3.34 -14.26 3.79
N GLY A 74 -4.26 -15.20 3.61
CA GLY A 74 -4.51 -16.28 4.55
C GLY A 74 -5.67 -16.07 5.50
N GLN A 75 -6.36 -14.93 5.44
CA GLN A 75 -7.56 -14.71 6.26
C GLN A 75 -8.69 -15.62 5.80
N ARG A 76 -9.40 -16.27 6.74
CA ARG A 76 -10.58 -17.07 6.44
C ARG A 76 -11.67 -16.21 5.78
N LEU A 77 -12.29 -16.71 4.69
CA LEU A 77 -13.21 -15.93 3.88
C LEU A 77 -14.53 -15.60 4.61
N ILE A 78 -15.26 -16.65 4.98
CA ILE A 78 -16.55 -16.58 5.68
C ILE A 78 -16.64 -17.73 6.70
N LYS A 79 -17.58 -17.64 7.64
CA LYS A 79 -17.74 -18.67 8.70
C LYS A 79 -18.21 -20.01 8.16
N GLU A 80 -19.08 -19.98 7.17
CA GLU A 80 -19.72 -21.15 6.57
C GLU A 80 -18.72 -21.96 5.71
N GLU A 81 -17.63 -21.35 5.28
CA GLU A 81 -16.57 -21.96 4.49
C GLU A 81 -15.22 -21.92 5.23
N PRO A 82 -15.05 -22.67 6.34
CA PRO A 82 -13.90 -22.50 7.25
C PRO A 82 -12.55 -22.85 6.62
N ASN A 83 -12.53 -23.62 5.54
CA ASN A 83 -11.33 -24.04 4.82
C ASN A 83 -11.00 -23.14 3.62
N VAL A 84 -11.82 -22.12 3.33
CA VAL A 84 -11.57 -21.18 2.25
C VAL A 84 -10.81 -19.99 2.80
N SER A 85 -9.59 -19.84 2.33
CA SER A 85 -8.69 -18.74 2.65
C SER A 85 -8.74 -17.67 1.56
N TRP A 86 -8.65 -16.42 1.96
CA TRP A 86 -8.52 -15.28 1.07
C TRP A 86 -7.06 -15.01 0.74
N ASP A 87 -6.68 -15.20 -0.50
CA ASP A 87 -5.36 -14.85 -1.00
C ASP A 87 -5.38 -14.61 -2.52
N HIS A 88 -4.20 -14.35 -3.09
CA HIS A 88 -4.05 -14.09 -4.53
C HIS A 88 -4.29 -15.30 -5.46
N ASN A 89 -4.60 -16.49 -4.91
CA ASN A 89 -5.05 -17.66 -5.66
C ASN A 89 -6.58 -17.82 -5.64
N ALA A 90 -7.30 -16.85 -5.05
CA ALA A 90 -8.75 -16.89 -4.97
C ALA A 90 -9.39 -17.03 -6.36
N SER A 91 -10.44 -17.82 -6.46
CA SER A 91 -11.20 -17.99 -7.69
C SER A 91 -11.89 -16.68 -8.12
N ALA A 92 -12.23 -16.57 -9.39
CA ALA A 92 -12.99 -15.42 -9.89
C ALA A 92 -14.33 -15.26 -9.14
N GLU A 93 -15.02 -16.37 -8.83
CA GLU A 93 -16.24 -16.35 -8.04
C GLU A 93 -16.02 -15.79 -6.63
N THR A 94 -14.94 -16.21 -5.95
CA THR A 94 -14.58 -15.70 -4.64
C THR A 94 -14.27 -14.21 -4.68
N ILE A 95 -13.54 -13.76 -5.68
CA ILE A 95 -13.24 -12.33 -5.89
C ILE A 95 -14.54 -11.53 -6.04
N GLU A 96 -15.48 -11.99 -6.83
CA GLU A 96 -16.76 -11.29 -7.02
C GLU A 96 -17.63 -11.31 -5.75
N LYS A 97 -17.62 -12.38 -4.94
CA LYS A 97 -18.26 -12.41 -3.60
C LYS A 97 -17.68 -11.31 -2.69
N VAL A 98 -16.34 -11.16 -2.63
CA VAL A 98 -15.71 -10.11 -1.82
C VAL A 98 -16.02 -8.72 -2.34
N LYS A 99 -15.99 -8.50 -3.66
CA LYS A 99 -16.39 -7.21 -4.26
C LYS A 99 -17.84 -6.84 -3.97
N ALA A 100 -18.75 -7.80 -4.03
CA ALA A 100 -20.16 -7.58 -3.68
C ALA A 100 -20.31 -7.18 -2.20
N LYS A 101 -19.57 -7.82 -1.29
CA LYS A 101 -19.53 -7.46 0.13
C LYS A 101 -18.97 -6.06 0.36
N LEU A 102 -17.86 -5.71 -0.28
CA LEU A 102 -17.27 -4.38 -0.23
C LEU A 102 -18.26 -3.30 -0.69
N ALA A 103 -18.96 -3.56 -1.81
CA ALA A 103 -19.97 -2.64 -2.34
C ALA A 103 -21.15 -2.45 -1.37
N ALA A 104 -21.66 -3.54 -0.77
CA ALA A 104 -22.74 -3.51 0.20
C ALA A 104 -22.39 -2.67 1.44
N GLU A 105 -21.16 -2.77 1.93
CA GLU A 105 -20.65 -2.02 3.08
C GLU A 105 -20.08 -0.63 2.72
N LYS A 106 -20.02 -0.30 1.41
CA LYS A 106 -19.44 0.96 0.88
C LYS A 106 -17.97 1.13 1.28
N ILE A 107 -17.21 0.05 1.31
CA ILE A 107 -15.78 0.02 1.58
C ILE A 107 -15.03 -0.15 0.26
N THR A 108 -13.93 0.59 0.10
CA THR A 108 -13.02 0.47 -1.04
C THR A 108 -11.79 -0.32 -0.64
N ALA A 109 -11.52 -1.45 -1.29
CA ALA A 109 -10.25 -2.15 -1.13
C ALA A 109 -9.14 -1.35 -1.82
N VAL A 110 -8.02 -1.14 -1.14
CA VAL A 110 -6.94 -0.26 -1.63
C VAL A 110 -5.60 -0.97 -1.76
N ASN A 111 -5.25 -1.84 -0.83
CA ASN A 111 -3.97 -2.54 -0.80
C ASN A 111 -4.15 -4.02 -0.47
N TYR A 112 -3.09 -4.79 -0.73
CA TYR A 112 -2.98 -6.21 -0.35
C TYR A 112 -1.56 -6.53 0.12
N GLY A 113 -1.43 -7.02 1.33
CA GLY A 113 -0.17 -7.45 1.96
C GLY A 113 -0.27 -7.43 3.50
N VAL A 114 0.78 -7.84 4.23
CA VAL A 114 2.13 -8.10 3.72
C VAL A 114 2.14 -9.45 2.99
N VAL A 115 2.51 -9.48 1.73
CA VAL A 115 2.55 -10.69 0.91
C VAL A 115 3.96 -10.94 0.39
N ASP A 116 4.38 -12.20 0.32
CA ASP A 116 5.63 -12.56 -0.35
C ASP A 116 5.50 -12.36 -1.87
N VAL A 117 6.46 -11.66 -2.47
CA VAL A 117 6.60 -11.50 -3.91
C VAL A 117 7.86 -12.25 -4.35
N PRO A 118 7.74 -13.46 -4.92
CA PRO A 118 8.87 -14.27 -5.31
C PRO A 118 9.74 -13.63 -6.40
N LYS A 119 11.02 -14.06 -6.49
CA LYS A 119 11.90 -13.70 -7.62
C LYS A 119 11.41 -14.32 -8.93
N ASP A 120 10.77 -15.49 -8.87
CA ASP A 120 10.14 -16.12 -10.02
C ASP A 120 9.00 -15.24 -10.53
N GLU A 121 9.15 -14.74 -11.74
CA GLU A 121 8.22 -13.80 -12.33
C GLU A 121 6.81 -14.39 -12.50
N ALA A 122 6.69 -15.67 -12.83
CA ALA A 122 5.38 -16.30 -13.05
C ALA A 122 4.58 -16.40 -11.76
N GLN A 123 5.25 -16.64 -10.63
CA GLN A 123 4.60 -16.64 -9.33
C GLN A 123 4.31 -15.21 -8.84
N ALA A 124 5.28 -14.28 -8.97
CA ALA A 124 5.08 -12.88 -8.63
C ALA A 124 3.90 -12.26 -9.39
N ARG A 125 3.75 -12.61 -10.67
CA ARG A 125 2.67 -12.13 -11.55
C ARG A 125 1.27 -12.43 -10.99
N LYS A 126 1.07 -13.56 -10.31
CA LYS A 126 -0.21 -13.91 -9.69
C LYS A 126 -0.66 -12.87 -8.67
N VAL A 127 0.27 -12.31 -7.89
CA VAL A 127 -0.02 -11.26 -6.92
C VAL A 127 -0.50 -9.98 -7.62
N PHE A 128 0.16 -9.58 -8.70
CA PHE A 128 -0.21 -8.39 -9.46
C PHE A 128 -1.51 -8.57 -10.26
N GLU A 129 -1.74 -9.75 -10.83
CA GLU A 129 -3.01 -10.08 -11.48
C GLU A 129 -4.19 -10.05 -10.50
N PHE A 130 -3.99 -10.58 -9.30
CA PHE A 130 -4.99 -10.48 -8.24
C PHE A 130 -5.26 -9.02 -7.87
N ALA A 131 -4.22 -8.25 -7.61
CA ALA A 131 -4.35 -6.83 -7.29
C ALA A 131 -5.09 -6.07 -8.41
N LYS A 132 -4.79 -6.36 -9.67
CA LYS A 132 -5.49 -5.78 -10.82
C LYS A 132 -6.96 -6.18 -10.88
N LYS A 133 -7.27 -7.47 -10.69
CA LYS A 133 -8.65 -7.98 -10.65
C LYS A 133 -9.47 -7.34 -9.53
N MET A 134 -8.85 -7.10 -8.39
CA MET A 134 -9.48 -6.44 -7.24
C MET A 134 -9.57 -4.91 -7.40
N GLY A 135 -8.87 -4.31 -8.37
CA GLY A 135 -8.79 -2.86 -8.53
C GLY A 135 -7.98 -2.18 -7.44
N LEU A 136 -6.98 -2.87 -6.88
CA LEU A 136 -6.13 -2.34 -5.80
C LEU A 136 -5.14 -1.31 -6.36
N ARG A 137 -4.82 -0.33 -5.53
CA ARG A 137 -3.81 0.68 -5.81
C ARG A 137 -2.40 0.14 -5.59
N ALA A 138 -2.19 -0.65 -4.53
CA ALA A 138 -0.86 -1.11 -4.15
C ALA A 138 -0.84 -2.52 -3.58
N VAL A 139 0.38 -3.07 -3.56
CA VAL A 139 0.77 -4.29 -2.85
C VAL A 139 1.80 -3.92 -1.79
N THR A 140 1.70 -4.50 -0.60
CA THR A 140 2.68 -4.34 0.47
C THR A 140 3.47 -5.62 0.68
N THR A 141 4.80 -5.52 0.80
CA THR A 141 5.72 -6.67 0.86
C THR A 141 7.00 -6.36 1.62
N GLU A 142 7.73 -7.39 2.02
CA GLU A 142 9.14 -7.29 2.48
C GLU A 142 10.15 -7.90 1.50
N SER A 143 9.70 -8.31 0.33
CA SER A 143 10.49 -9.07 -0.65
C SER A 143 11.49 -8.19 -1.41
N VAL A 144 12.37 -7.44 -0.70
CA VAL A 144 13.40 -6.57 -1.33
C VAL A 144 14.32 -7.32 -2.27
N GLY A 145 14.53 -8.62 -2.04
CA GLY A 145 15.34 -9.47 -2.93
C GLY A 145 14.73 -9.69 -4.31
N SER A 146 13.45 -9.35 -4.50
CA SER A 146 12.70 -9.46 -5.75
C SER A 146 12.52 -8.12 -6.47
N ILE A 147 13.26 -7.08 -6.07
CA ILE A 147 13.06 -5.69 -6.52
C ILE A 147 13.03 -5.54 -8.05
N ASP A 148 13.86 -6.27 -8.79
CA ASP A 148 13.89 -6.17 -10.25
C ASP A 148 12.64 -6.78 -10.89
N THR A 149 12.16 -7.91 -10.39
CA THR A 149 10.87 -8.52 -10.77
C THR A 149 9.71 -7.60 -10.41
N ILE A 150 9.73 -7.04 -9.20
CA ILE A 150 8.72 -6.09 -8.72
C ILE A 150 8.66 -4.88 -9.65
N GLU A 151 9.79 -4.25 -9.97
CA GLU A 151 9.82 -3.06 -10.81
C GLU A 151 9.28 -3.33 -12.22
N LYS A 152 9.59 -4.49 -12.79
CA LYS A 152 9.02 -4.93 -14.06
C LYS A 152 7.50 -5.00 -14.00
N LEU A 153 6.96 -5.66 -12.98
CA LEU A 153 5.51 -5.86 -12.82
C LEU A 153 4.79 -4.56 -12.43
N VAL A 154 5.40 -3.70 -11.62
CA VAL A 154 4.90 -2.34 -11.33
C VAL A 154 4.67 -1.56 -12.64
N LYS A 155 5.64 -1.60 -13.57
CA LYS A 155 5.52 -0.93 -14.88
C LYS A 155 4.47 -1.56 -15.78
N GLU A 156 4.30 -2.88 -15.74
CA GLU A 156 3.35 -3.63 -16.56
C GLU A 156 1.90 -3.45 -16.09
N TYR A 157 1.66 -3.56 -14.78
CA TYR A 157 0.31 -3.57 -14.20
C TYR A 157 -0.17 -2.19 -13.75
N ASP A 158 0.74 -1.22 -13.64
CA ASP A 158 0.48 0.11 -13.04
C ASP A 158 -0.07 0.02 -11.61
N ILE A 159 0.55 -0.84 -10.81
CA ILE A 159 0.24 -1.08 -9.41
C ILE A 159 1.46 -0.68 -8.58
N MET A 160 1.26 0.10 -7.54
CA MET A 160 2.32 0.52 -6.64
C MET A 160 2.79 -0.62 -5.74
N VAL A 161 4.02 -0.51 -5.22
CA VAL A 161 4.52 -1.44 -4.20
C VAL A 161 5.12 -0.66 -3.04
N GLY A 162 4.64 -0.94 -1.83
CA GLY A 162 5.17 -0.42 -0.59
C GLY A 162 5.96 -1.51 0.16
N PHE A 163 7.24 -1.25 0.44
CA PHE A 163 7.99 -2.11 1.35
C PHE A 163 7.60 -1.82 2.79
N HIS A 164 7.06 -2.84 3.44
CA HIS A 164 6.62 -2.79 4.84
C HIS A 164 7.81 -2.98 5.79
N ASP A 165 7.76 -2.36 6.93
CA ASP A 165 8.73 -2.55 8.01
C ASP A 165 8.09 -3.31 9.18
N HIS A 166 8.82 -4.29 9.73
CA HIS A 166 8.56 -4.88 11.04
C HIS A 166 9.64 -4.45 12.05
N PRO A 167 9.44 -4.68 13.35
CA PRO A 167 10.39 -4.23 14.37
C PRO A 167 11.77 -4.83 14.18
N LYS A 168 12.79 -4.10 14.66
CA LYS A 168 14.16 -4.58 14.73
C LYS A 168 14.24 -5.90 15.49
N GLN A 169 14.85 -6.90 14.86
CA GLN A 169 14.99 -8.24 15.42
C GLN A 169 16.32 -8.36 16.16
N ALA A 170 16.28 -8.53 17.49
CA ALA A 170 17.49 -8.66 18.32
C ALA A 170 18.41 -9.84 17.90
N ASN A 171 17.79 -10.93 17.42
CA ASN A 171 18.49 -12.16 17.06
C ASN A 171 18.82 -12.27 15.56
N ASN A 172 18.54 -11.25 14.76
CA ASN A 172 18.78 -11.26 13.33
C ASN A 172 19.33 -9.91 12.85
N ALA A 173 20.64 -9.76 12.94
CA ALA A 173 21.35 -8.52 12.51
C ALA A 173 21.20 -8.26 10.99
N ASN A 174 20.83 -9.26 10.19
CA ASN A 174 20.64 -9.12 8.74
C ASN A 174 19.24 -8.60 8.39
N TYR A 175 18.29 -8.63 9.33
CA TYR A 175 16.96 -8.06 9.11
C TYR A 175 17.01 -6.55 9.22
N ARG A 176 16.78 -5.84 8.13
CA ARG A 176 16.96 -4.40 8.02
C ARG A 176 15.71 -3.64 7.61
N MET A 177 14.56 -4.30 7.49
CA MET A 177 13.32 -3.64 7.05
C MET A 177 12.89 -2.51 7.99
N TRP A 178 13.25 -2.59 9.28
CA TRP A 178 12.98 -1.56 10.30
C TRP A 178 13.73 -0.23 10.06
N ASP A 179 14.78 -0.21 9.22
CA ASP A 179 15.65 0.95 9.01
C ASP A 179 15.17 1.76 7.79
N PRO A 180 14.62 2.98 7.95
CA PRO A 180 14.13 3.80 6.85
C PRO A 180 15.25 4.17 5.86
N ASN A 181 16.52 4.27 6.30
CA ASN A 181 17.65 4.52 5.39
C ASN A 181 17.93 3.30 4.50
N TYR A 182 17.75 2.09 5.03
CA TYR A 182 17.85 0.89 4.22
C TYR A 182 16.75 0.86 3.15
N ILE A 183 15.51 1.09 3.53
CA ILE A 183 14.39 1.13 2.58
C ILE A 183 14.63 2.21 1.53
N LEU A 184 15.06 3.42 1.93
CA LEU A 184 15.39 4.47 0.99
C LEU A 184 16.50 4.03 0.01
N SER A 185 17.54 3.34 0.51
CA SER A 185 18.62 2.84 -0.35
C SER A 185 18.14 1.82 -1.40
N VAL A 186 17.08 1.04 -1.08
CA VAL A 186 16.47 0.07 -2.00
C VAL A 186 15.62 0.77 -3.07
N VAL A 187 14.88 1.82 -2.70
CA VAL A 187 13.82 2.38 -3.56
C VAL A 187 14.20 3.68 -4.28
N LYS A 188 15.24 4.41 -3.85
CA LYS A 188 15.55 5.79 -4.32
C LYS A 188 15.76 5.90 -5.83
N ASP A 189 16.35 4.89 -6.45
CA ASP A 189 16.68 4.87 -7.87
C ASP A 189 15.73 3.98 -8.69
N ARG A 190 14.60 3.56 -8.09
CA ARG A 190 13.56 2.73 -8.71
C ARG A 190 12.38 3.58 -9.21
N ASP A 191 11.49 2.95 -9.95
CA ASP A 191 10.24 3.59 -10.39
C ASP A 191 9.55 4.30 -9.21
N ALA A 192 8.98 5.47 -9.44
CA ALA A 192 8.35 6.29 -8.39
C ALA A 192 7.17 5.59 -7.68
N ARG A 193 6.59 4.56 -8.31
CA ARG A 193 5.53 3.72 -7.76
C ARG A 193 6.04 2.67 -6.76
N ILE A 194 7.36 2.61 -6.51
CA ILE A 194 7.98 1.74 -5.51
C ILE A 194 8.48 2.58 -4.36
N GLY A 195 8.03 2.27 -3.15
CA GLY A 195 8.38 3.03 -1.96
C GLY A 195 8.18 2.23 -0.68
N SER A 196 7.76 2.91 0.38
CA SER A 196 7.51 2.33 1.70
C SER A 196 6.02 2.22 1.99
N CYS A 197 5.62 1.13 2.62
CA CYS A 197 4.45 1.04 3.48
C CYS A 197 4.95 1.30 4.90
N ALA A 198 4.77 2.52 5.39
CA ALA A 198 5.37 3.02 6.62
C ALA A 198 4.58 2.55 7.85
N ASP A 199 5.10 1.56 8.61
CA ASP A 199 4.52 1.18 9.90
C ASP A 199 5.13 2.00 11.03
N THR A 200 4.37 2.96 11.51
CA THR A 200 4.83 3.91 12.53
C THR A 200 5.04 3.26 13.89
N GLY A 201 4.27 2.23 14.23
CA GLY A 201 4.42 1.50 15.48
C GLY A 201 5.66 0.59 15.47
N HIS A 202 5.98 -0.02 14.35
CA HIS A 202 7.18 -0.84 14.24
C HIS A 202 8.46 -0.01 14.32
N TRP A 203 8.46 1.22 13.81
CA TRP A 203 9.54 2.17 14.07
C TRP A 203 9.67 2.51 15.56
N MET A 204 8.55 2.78 16.25
CA MET A 204 8.53 3.02 17.69
C MET A 204 9.10 1.83 18.47
N ARG A 205 8.65 0.59 18.13
CA ARG A 205 9.17 -0.66 18.72
C ARG A 205 10.67 -0.87 18.43
N SER A 206 11.18 -0.27 17.36
CA SER A 206 12.60 -0.26 17.00
C SER A 206 13.42 0.87 17.66
N GLY A 207 12.78 1.70 18.48
CA GLY A 207 13.42 2.84 19.15
C GLY A 207 13.55 4.11 18.28
N LEU A 208 12.92 4.14 17.10
CA LEU A 208 12.95 5.27 16.17
C LEU A 208 11.80 6.26 16.44
N GLN A 209 11.93 7.47 15.89
CA GLN A 209 10.86 8.46 15.87
C GLN A 209 10.15 8.40 14.51
N PRO A 210 8.82 8.12 14.45
CA PRO A 210 8.11 7.98 13.19
C PRO A 210 8.22 9.20 12.27
N VAL A 211 8.12 10.42 12.81
CA VAL A 211 8.24 11.66 12.04
C VAL A 211 9.59 11.76 11.34
N ASP A 212 10.68 11.40 12.01
CA ASP A 212 12.03 11.42 11.40
C ASP A 212 12.14 10.36 10.30
N CYS A 213 11.55 9.17 10.50
CA CYS A 213 11.50 8.11 9.49
C CYS A 213 10.71 8.54 8.25
N LEU A 214 9.56 9.21 8.44
CA LEU A 214 8.77 9.77 7.33
C LEU A 214 9.57 10.83 6.55
N ARG A 215 10.34 11.68 7.23
CA ARG A 215 11.21 12.67 6.57
C ARG A 215 12.31 12.04 5.74
N ILE A 216 12.95 10.97 6.25
CA ILE A 216 13.94 10.19 5.50
C ILE A 216 13.33 9.64 4.21
N LEU A 217 12.08 9.13 4.28
CA LEU A 217 11.36 8.51 3.16
C LEU A 217 10.51 9.49 2.34
N LYS A 218 10.71 10.80 2.51
CA LYS A 218 9.93 11.84 1.81
C LYS A 218 9.87 11.58 0.29
N GLY A 219 8.66 11.58 -0.25
CA GLY A 219 8.40 11.30 -1.66
C GLY A 219 8.41 9.83 -2.05
N ARG A 220 8.60 8.92 -1.05
CA ARG A 220 8.60 7.47 -1.25
C ARG A 220 7.60 6.73 -0.36
N ILE A 221 6.65 7.41 0.26
CA ILE A 221 5.63 6.78 1.09
C ILE A 221 4.43 6.44 0.22
N ILE A 222 4.19 5.15 0.02
CA ILE A 222 3.07 4.61 -0.78
C ILE A 222 1.81 4.48 0.06
N SER A 223 1.95 3.93 1.27
CA SER A 223 0.89 3.74 2.26
C SER A 223 1.48 3.80 3.67
N SER A 224 0.63 3.82 4.68
CA SER A 224 1.10 3.78 6.07
C SER A 224 0.23 2.84 6.90
N HIS A 225 0.87 2.01 7.74
CA HIS A 225 0.23 1.39 8.88
C HIS A 225 0.45 2.31 10.08
N LEU A 226 -0.63 2.97 10.49
CA LEU A 226 -0.56 3.93 11.59
C LEU A 226 -0.91 3.23 12.89
N LYS A 227 -0.04 3.39 13.89
CA LYS A 227 -0.20 2.85 15.24
C LYS A 227 0.10 3.93 16.28
N ASP A 228 -0.64 3.97 17.37
CA ASP A 228 -0.25 4.64 18.60
C ASP A 228 0.09 3.59 19.65
N LEU A 229 1.22 3.72 20.30
CA LEU A 229 1.72 2.74 21.27
C LEU A 229 1.73 3.33 22.68
N ASN A 230 1.44 2.51 23.68
CA ASN A 230 1.46 2.94 25.08
C ASN A 230 2.83 3.44 25.53
N GLU A 231 3.92 2.97 24.90
CA GLU A 231 5.30 3.36 25.22
C GLU A 231 6.24 3.11 24.02
N LYS A 232 7.49 3.62 24.09
CA LYS A 232 8.50 3.43 23.04
C LYS A 232 9.45 2.29 23.40
N THR A 233 8.94 1.05 23.37
CA THR A 233 9.72 -0.15 23.64
C THR A 233 9.34 -1.28 22.68
N GLY A 234 10.19 -2.29 22.56
CA GLY A 234 9.90 -3.47 21.74
C GLY A 234 8.70 -4.29 22.21
N GLY A 235 8.26 -4.14 23.47
CA GLY A 235 7.12 -4.82 24.07
C GLY A 235 5.82 -4.01 24.08
N ALA A 236 5.84 -2.80 23.50
CA ALA A 236 4.69 -1.92 23.49
C ALA A 236 3.49 -2.50 22.75
N HIS A 237 2.29 -2.16 23.21
CA HIS A 237 1.01 -2.53 22.59
C HIS A 237 0.26 -1.30 22.08
N ASP A 238 -0.66 -1.54 21.17
CA ASP A 238 -1.48 -0.50 20.57
C ASP A 238 -2.47 0.09 21.55
N VAL A 239 -2.69 1.40 21.45
CA VAL A 239 -3.70 2.17 22.16
C VAL A 239 -4.45 3.09 21.20
N PRO A 240 -5.65 3.61 21.54
CA PRO A 240 -6.34 4.58 20.69
C PRO A 240 -5.50 5.81 20.38
N TYR A 241 -5.59 6.31 19.15
CA TYR A 241 -4.80 7.45 18.68
C TYR A 241 -4.94 8.68 19.57
N GLY A 242 -3.79 9.30 19.88
CA GLY A 242 -3.68 10.45 20.75
C GLY A 242 -3.65 10.12 22.24
N THR A 243 -3.62 8.84 22.61
CA THR A 243 -3.52 8.41 24.03
C THR A 243 -2.18 7.76 24.36
N GLY A 244 -1.37 7.49 23.35
CA GLY A 244 -0.06 6.84 23.48
C GLY A 244 1.13 7.78 23.36
N ALA A 245 2.27 7.17 23.07
CA ALA A 245 3.58 7.82 23.01
C ALA A 245 4.07 8.13 21.59
N SER A 246 3.28 7.78 20.53
CA SER A 246 3.72 7.91 19.14
C SER A 246 3.60 9.32 18.57
N ASP A 247 2.91 10.23 19.24
CA ASP A 247 2.57 11.58 18.75
C ASP A 247 1.89 11.52 17.36
N VAL A 248 0.75 10.83 17.30
CA VAL A 248 -0.01 10.63 16.06
C VAL A 248 -0.34 11.95 15.37
N ALA A 249 -0.56 13.04 16.12
CA ALA A 249 -0.81 14.34 15.54
C ALA A 249 0.39 14.85 14.72
N ALA A 250 1.61 14.72 15.25
CA ALA A 250 2.82 15.09 14.52
C ALA A 250 3.09 14.19 13.30
N ILE A 251 2.73 12.90 13.38
CA ILE A 251 2.80 11.99 12.23
C ILE A 251 1.85 12.46 11.11
N LEU A 252 0.60 12.81 11.45
CA LEU A 252 -0.38 13.32 10.50
C LEU A 252 0.04 14.69 9.92
N ASP A 253 0.62 15.59 10.74
CA ASP A 253 1.19 16.85 10.30
C ASP A 253 2.27 16.64 9.24
N GLU A 254 3.17 15.68 9.46
CA GLU A 254 4.26 15.37 8.53
C GLU A 254 3.72 14.73 7.23
N LEU A 255 2.78 13.79 7.31
CA LEU A 255 2.14 13.20 6.13
C LEU A 255 1.41 14.28 5.31
N HIS A 256 0.67 15.16 5.98
CA HIS A 256 -0.01 16.29 5.33
C HIS A 256 1.00 17.24 4.63
N ALA A 257 2.07 17.63 5.33
CA ALA A 257 3.12 18.50 4.79
C ALA A 257 3.86 17.89 3.58
N GLN A 258 3.91 16.56 3.48
CA GLN A 258 4.46 15.85 2.33
C GLN A 258 3.46 15.70 1.17
N GLY A 259 2.20 16.10 1.33
CA GLY A 259 1.14 15.92 0.33
C GLY A 259 0.78 14.43 0.15
N PHE A 260 0.85 13.64 1.24
CA PHE A 260 0.55 12.22 1.20
C PHE A 260 -0.87 11.94 0.68
N ASN A 261 -0.97 11.08 -0.33
CA ASN A 261 -2.23 10.71 -0.99
C ASN A 261 -2.50 9.20 -1.00
N GLY A 262 -1.72 8.45 -0.24
CA GLY A 262 -1.94 7.01 0.00
C GLY A 262 -2.98 6.76 1.08
N ASN A 263 -3.22 5.48 1.37
CA ASN A 263 -4.08 5.09 2.48
C ASN A 263 -3.30 5.04 3.80
N ILE A 264 -4.01 5.40 4.87
CA ILE A 264 -3.64 5.09 6.24
C ILE A 264 -4.46 3.87 6.64
N SER A 265 -3.79 2.75 6.88
CA SER A 265 -4.40 1.52 7.39
C SER A 265 -4.13 1.44 8.90
N ILE A 266 -5.20 1.43 9.69
CA ILE A 266 -5.09 1.12 11.11
C ILE A 266 -4.76 -0.36 11.23
N GLU A 267 -3.60 -0.67 11.79
CA GLU A 267 -3.23 -2.03 12.13
C GLU A 267 -3.13 -2.14 13.65
N TYR A 268 -4.28 -2.43 14.28
CA TYR A 268 -4.43 -2.46 15.74
C TYR A 268 -4.21 -3.88 16.25
N GLU A 269 -3.05 -4.15 16.81
CA GLU A 269 -2.58 -5.48 17.21
C GLU A 269 -2.74 -5.74 18.72
N TYR A 270 -3.88 -5.33 19.27
CA TYR A 270 -4.20 -5.53 20.67
C TYR A 270 -5.73 -5.76 20.85
N HIS A 271 -6.16 -6.32 21.97
CA HIS A 271 -7.55 -6.64 22.23
C HIS A 271 -8.27 -7.37 21.08
N TRP A 272 -7.59 -8.36 20.51
CA TRP A 272 -7.91 -9.05 19.25
C TRP A 272 -9.37 -9.49 19.07
N ASP A 273 -10.05 -9.82 20.20
CA ASP A 273 -11.45 -10.25 20.18
C ASP A 273 -12.44 -9.07 20.23
N ASN A 274 -12.00 -7.89 20.65
CA ASN A 274 -12.86 -6.71 20.85
C ASN A 274 -12.14 -5.38 20.55
N SER A 275 -11.33 -5.30 19.51
CA SER A 275 -10.61 -4.07 19.12
C SER A 275 -11.50 -3.00 18.47
N LEU A 276 -12.71 -3.35 18.01
CA LEU A 276 -13.58 -2.45 17.25
C LEU A 276 -13.86 -1.08 17.93
N PRO A 277 -14.15 -0.98 19.26
CA PRO A 277 -14.36 0.32 19.91
C PRO A 277 -13.11 1.21 19.86
N GLU A 278 -11.91 0.64 19.98
CA GLU A 278 -10.63 1.35 19.96
C GLU A 278 -10.26 1.77 18.55
N VAL A 279 -10.49 0.91 17.56
CA VAL A 279 -10.34 1.23 16.12
C VAL A 279 -11.26 2.39 15.73
N LYS A 280 -12.50 2.40 16.24
CA LYS A 280 -13.41 3.53 16.02
C LYS A 280 -12.86 4.83 16.60
N GLN A 281 -12.27 4.81 17.79
CA GLN A 281 -11.62 5.98 18.39
C GLN A 281 -10.45 6.48 17.53
N CYS A 282 -9.65 5.57 16.93
CA CYS A 282 -8.59 5.94 16.02
C CYS A 282 -9.13 6.68 14.78
N ILE A 283 -10.22 6.20 14.18
CA ILE A 283 -10.84 6.86 13.02
C ILE A 283 -11.46 8.22 13.42
N ASP A 284 -12.12 8.29 14.59
CA ASP A 284 -12.71 9.52 15.10
C ASP A 284 -11.62 10.58 15.40
N PHE A 285 -10.45 10.16 15.88
CA PHE A 285 -9.28 11.03 16.06
C PHE A 285 -8.87 11.69 14.73
N VAL A 286 -8.69 10.88 13.66
CA VAL A 286 -8.30 11.39 12.34
C VAL A 286 -9.40 12.28 11.73
N ARG A 287 -10.67 11.94 11.96
CA ARG A 287 -11.82 12.76 11.53
C ARG A 287 -11.80 14.14 12.19
N GLY A 288 -11.40 14.21 13.45
CA GLY A 288 -11.30 15.47 14.21
C GLY A 288 -9.98 16.23 14.02
N TYR A 289 -8.99 15.57 13.41
CA TYR A 289 -7.67 16.18 13.20
C TYR A 289 -7.74 17.39 12.28
N LYS A 290 -6.94 18.42 12.61
CA LYS A 290 -6.73 19.62 11.80
C LYS A 290 -5.22 19.82 11.64
N PRO A 291 -4.71 19.95 10.41
CA PRO A 291 -3.30 20.25 10.19
C PRO A 291 -2.89 21.54 10.91
N LYS A 292 -1.68 21.56 11.46
CA LYS A 292 -1.08 22.81 11.92
C LYS A 292 -0.78 23.68 10.71
N GLN A 293 -1.20 24.94 10.78
CA GLN A 293 -0.93 25.96 9.76
C GLN A 293 0.53 26.38 9.76
#